data_54e2d4801f09073562c610291e116368
#
_entry.id   54e2d4801f09073562c610291e116368
#
_cell.length_a   1.000
_cell.length_b   1.000
_cell.length_c   1.000
_cell.angle_alpha   90.00
_cell.angle_beta   90.00
_cell.angle_gamma   90.00
#
_symmetry.space_group_name_H-M   'P 1'
#
loop_
_entity.id
_entity.type
_entity.pdbx_description
1 polymer ?
#
loop_
_entity_poly.entity_id
_entity_poly.type
_entity_poly.pdbx_seq_one_letter_code
_entity_poly.pdbx_strand_id
1 'polypeptide(L)'
;MKLFRSDLEQRISNQFFEIAAESLDLGDLQLAESHLKCVISVDTLSHGYRVHGTIEAMAHETCDRCLVRFKGNFQSLLDVILTNDQSLLNEKNVDVIQFTDTEEFIDLSSVIHDLVLLEEPIKRLCKKSCKGLCPACGKNLNETTCTCTVSEHRSRWDALKNLNN
;
A
#
# COMPACT_ATOMS: atom_id res chain seq x y z
N MET A 1 0.85 6.31 -14.55
CA MET A 1 1.23 5.26 -15.55
C MET A 1 0.22 5.31 -16.69
N LYS A 2 0.71 5.36 -17.93
CA LYS A 2 -0.13 5.45 -19.12
C LYS A 2 -0.12 4.11 -19.86
N LEU A 3 -1.29 3.55 -20.13
CA LEU A 3 -1.46 2.42 -21.01
C LEU A 3 -1.99 2.95 -22.35
N PHE A 4 -1.27 2.68 -23.42
CA PHE A 4 -1.71 3.06 -24.76
C PHE A 4 -2.76 2.06 -25.28
N ARG A 5 -3.60 2.51 -26.18
CA ARG A 5 -4.62 1.66 -26.81
C ARG A 5 -4.01 0.45 -27.51
N SER A 6 -2.86 0.62 -28.14
CA SER A 6 -2.08 -0.48 -28.75
C SER A 6 -1.72 -1.58 -27.72
N ASP A 7 -1.43 -1.20 -26.49
CA ASP A 7 -1.08 -2.13 -25.42
C ASP A 7 -2.30 -2.95 -24.99
N LEU A 8 -3.48 -2.31 -24.95
CA LEU A 8 -4.74 -3.00 -24.63
C LEU A 8 -5.15 -4.02 -25.69
N GLU A 9 -4.96 -3.69 -26.99
CA GLU A 9 -5.31 -4.55 -28.11
C GLU A 9 -4.37 -5.77 -28.27
N GLN A 10 -3.09 -5.63 -27.85
CA GLN A 10 -2.07 -6.67 -27.97
C GLN A 10 -2.15 -7.75 -26.88
N ARG A 11 -3.10 -7.69 -25.95
CA ARG A 11 -3.24 -8.66 -24.85
C ARG A 11 -1.94 -8.84 -24.06
N ILE A 12 -1.54 -7.80 -23.37
CA ILE A 12 -0.37 -7.84 -22.49
C ILE A 12 -0.55 -8.95 -21.45
N SER A 13 0.48 -9.77 -21.27
CA SER A 13 0.48 -10.81 -20.22
C SER A 13 1.75 -10.70 -19.40
N ASN A 14 1.60 -10.45 -18.09
CA ASN A 14 2.70 -10.32 -17.12
C ASN A 14 3.80 -9.36 -17.59
N GLN A 15 3.42 -8.25 -18.20
CA GLN A 15 4.40 -7.26 -18.65
C GLN A 15 4.86 -6.41 -17.46
N PHE A 16 6.17 -6.20 -17.40
CA PHE A 16 6.83 -5.40 -16.37
C PHE A 16 6.84 -3.92 -16.78
N PHE A 17 6.46 -3.06 -15.82
CA PHE A 17 6.51 -1.61 -15.94
C PHE A 17 7.20 -1.02 -14.71
N GLU A 18 7.98 0.03 -14.93
CA GLU A 18 8.54 0.86 -13.87
C GLU A 18 7.83 2.22 -13.86
N ILE A 19 7.37 2.63 -12.69
CA ILE A 19 6.70 3.92 -12.50
C ILE A 19 7.59 4.78 -11.64
N ALA A 20 7.98 5.94 -12.15
CA ALA A 20 8.77 6.88 -11.38
C ALA A 20 7.97 7.37 -10.14
N ALA A 21 8.58 7.26 -8.96
CA ALA A 21 7.96 7.69 -7.70
C ALA A 21 7.54 9.18 -7.74
N GLU A 22 8.33 10.01 -8.41
CA GLU A 22 8.08 11.44 -8.59
C GLU A 22 6.80 11.73 -9.40
N SER A 23 6.32 10.76 -10.19
CA SER A 23 5.07 10.90 -10.96
C SER A 23 3.81 10.67 -10.13
N LEU A 24 3.97 10.20 -8.89
CA LEU A 24 2.90 9.93 -7.94
C LEU A 24 3.08 10.86 -6.75
N ASP A 25 2.04 11.65 -6.43
CA ASP A 25 2.03 12.48 -5.23
C ASP A 25 1.66 11.64 -4.01
N LEU A 26 2.64 10.96 -3.42
CA LEU A 26 2.43 10.02 -2.31
C LEU A 26 2.44 10.71 -0.93
N GLY A 27 2.34 12.04 -0.87
CA GLY A 27 2.31 12.80 0.39
C GLY A 27 3.56 12.56 1.24
N ASP A 28 3.36 12.10 2.49
CA ASP A 28 4.45 11.87 3.45
C ASP A 28 5.17 10.52 3.26
N LEU A 29 4.69 9.64 2.38
CA LEU A 29 5.27 8.34 2.13
C LEU A 29 6.60 8.46 1.36
N GLN A 30 7.71 8.18 2.04
CA GLN A 30 9.04 8.22 1.46
C GLN A 30 9.40 6.86 0.88
N LEU A 31 9.34 6.73 -0.45
CA LEU A 31 9.80 5.52 -1.11
C LEU A 31 11.32 5.35 -0.95
N ALA A 32 11.74 4.10 -0.77
CA ALA A 32 13.14 3.72 -0.64
C ALA A 32 13.83 3.49 -2.00
N GLU A 33 13.03 3.38 -3.06
CA GLU A 33 13.45 3.26 -4.46
C GLU A 33 12.82 4.38 -5.27
N SER A 34 13.50 4.81 -6.34
CA SER A 34 13.00 5.87 -7.22
C SER A 34 11.86 5.43 -8.14
N HIS A 35 11.60 4.12 -8.21
CA HIS A 35 10.58 3.52 -9.06
C HIS A 35 9.79 2.46 -8.30
N LEU A 36 8.49 2.38 -8.61
CA LEU A 36 7.64 1.26 -8.25
C LEU A 36 7.69 0.21 -9.37
N LYS A 37 7.55 -1.05 -8.99
CA LYS A 37 7.51 -2.17 -9.92
C LYS A 37 6.08 -2.62 -10.11
N CYS A 38 5.63 -2.69 -11.35
CA CYS A 38 4.30 -3.16 -11.71
C CYS A 38 4.42 -4.33 -12.68
N VAL A 39 3.69 -5.41 -12.41
CA VAL A 39 3.52 -6.51 -13.36
C VAL A 39 2.04 -6.57 -13.71
N ILE A 40 1.72 -6.35 -14.98
CA ILE A 40 0.35 -6.14 -15.46
C ILE A 40 0.01 -7.10 -16.57
N SER A 41 -1.24 -7.55 -16.55
CA SER A 41 -1.90 -8.30 -17.62
C SER A 41 -3.17 -7.56 -18.04
N VAL A 42 -3.53 -7.69 -19.31
CA VAL A 42 -4.72 -7.10 -19.90
C VAL A 42 -5.56 -8.19 -20.56
N ASP A 43 -6.80 -8.34 -20.10
CA ASP A 43 -7.80 -9.25 -20.69
C ASP A 43 -8.85 -8.44 -21.44
N THR A 44 -9.24 -8.91 -22.60
CA THR A 44 -10.35 -8.32 -23.37
C THR A 44 -11.68 -8.82 -22.84
N LEU A 45 -12.57 -7.90 -22.53
CA LEU A 45 -13.97 -8.17 -22.15
C LEU A 45 -14.91 -7.82 -23.29
N SER A 46 -16.19 -8.21 -23.17
CA SER A 46 -17.22 -7.87 -24.16
C SER A 46 -17.44 -6.36 -24.32
N HIS A 47 -17.21 -5.60 -23.24
CA HIS A 47 -17.47 -4.15 -23.18
C HIS A 47 -16.25 -3.37 -22.67
N GLY A 48 -15.03 -3.79 -23.03
CA GLY A 48 -13.79 -3.11 -22.64
C GLY A 48 -12.64 -4.03 -22.31
N TYR A 49 -11.85 -3.68 -21.29
CA TYR A 49 -10.64 -4.39 -20.90
C TYR A 49 -10.58 -4.50 -19.38
N ARG A 50 -10.06 -5.63 -18.89
CA ARG A 50 -9.67 -5.78 -17.49
C ARG A 50 -8.16 -5.67 -17.39
N VAL A 51 -7.68 -4.71 -16.61
CA VAL A 51 -6.26 -4.56 -16.28
C VAL A 51 -6.05 -5.09 -14.88
N HIS A 52 -5.24 -6.12 -14.74
CA HIS A 52 -4.97 -6.72 -13.44
C HIS A 52 -3.49 -7.04 -13.28
N GLY A 53 -3.04 -7.10 -12.02
CA GLY A 53 -1.64 -7.36 -11.75
C GLY A 53 -1.22 -7.04 -10.33
N THR A 54 0.08 -6.84 -10.14
CA THR A 54 0.67 -6.51 -8.84
C THR A 54 1.52 -5.26 -8.94
N ILE A 55 1.46 -4.46 -7.87
CA ILE A 55 2.29 -3.29 -7.68
C ILE A 55 3.16 -3.55 -6.46
N GLU A 56 4.47 -3.39 -6.61
CA GLU A 56 5.43 -3.53 -5.51
C GLU A 56 6.15 -2.19 -5.29
N ALA A 57 6.22 -1.78 -4.04
CA ALA A 57 6.94 -0.60 -3.61
C ALA A 57 7.70 -0.86 -2.32
N MET A 58 8.84 -0.21 -2.15
CA MET A 58 9.56 -0.16 -0.88
C MET A 58 9.57 1.25 -0.32
N ALA A 59 9.25 1.40 0.97
CA ALA A 59 9.31 2.69 1.63
C ALA A 59 10.19 2.68 2.88
N HIS A 60 10.69 3.86 3.22
CA HIS A 60 11.37 4.09 4.49
C HIS A 60 10.35 4.30 5.59
N GLU A 61 10.39 3.42 6.58
CA GLU A 61 9.48 3.45 7.71
C GLU A 61 10.21 3.54 9.04
N THR A 62 9.50 4.00 10.06
CA THR A 62 9.96 3.99 11.44
C THR A 62 9.12 3.00 12.25
N CYS A 63 9.77 2.08 12.96
CA CYS A 63 9.07 1.09 13.78
C CYS A 63 8.34 1.73 14.96
N ASP A 64 7.03 1.50 15.11
CA ASP A 64 6.21 2.07 16.19
C ASP A 64 6.58 1.56 17.60
N ARG A 65 7.37 0.48 17.68
CA ARG A 65 7.80 -0.08 18.97
C ARG A 65 9.20 0.34 19.39
N CYS A 66 10.17 0.31 18.47
CA CYS A 66 11.58 0.53 18.81
C CYS A 66 12.20 1.75 18.13
N LEU A 67 11.42 2.49 17.33
CA LEU A 67 11.78 3.73 16.63
C LEU A 67 12.96 3.58 15.65
N VAL A 68 13.37 2.35 15.34
CA VAL A 68 14.40 2.09 14.33
C VAL A 68 13.80 2.31 12.94
N ARG A 69 14.56 2.97 12.06
CA ARG A 69 14.22 3.08 10.64
C ARG A 69 14.48 1.76 9.94
N PHE A 70 13.57 1.34 9.07
CA PHE A 70 13.69 0.13 8.27
C PHE A 70 13.03 0.32 6.91
N LYS A 71 13.24 -0.62 5.99
CA LYS A 71 12.54 -0.64 4.70
C LYS A 71 11.36 -1.59 4.80
N GLY A 72 10.16 -1.05 4.61
CA GLY A 72 8.92 -1.82 4.47
C GLY A 72 8.69 -2.15 3.00
N ASN A 73 8.23 -3.38 2.71
CA ASN A 73 7.79 -3.77 1.38
C ASN A 73 6.26 -3.76 1.35
N PHE A 74 5.70 -3.11 0.34
CA PHE A 74 4.27 -3.01 0.07
C PHE A 74 3.98 -3.78 -1.21
N GLN A 75 2.91 -4.55 -1.19
CA GLN A 75 2.43 -5.24 -2.38
C GLN A 75 0.92 -5.05 -2.47
N SER A 76 0.47 -4.42 -3.53
CA SER A 76 -0.94 -4.19 -3.82
C SER A 76 -1.38 -4.95 -5.05
N LEU A 77 -2.65 -5.32 -5.08
CA LEU A 77 -3.29 -5.93 -6.25
C LEU A 77 -4.00 -4.85 -7.05
N LEU A 78 -3.61 -4.72 -8.31
CA LEU A 78 -4.32 -3.91 -9.29
C LEU A 78 -5.41 -4.77 -9.94
N ASP A 79 -6.66 -4.31 -9.94
CA ASP A 79 -7.76 -4.95 -10.66
C ASP A 79 -8.77 -3.88 -11.06
N VAL A 80 -8.73 -3.45 -12.32
CA VAL A 80 -9.49 -2.33 -12.86
C VAL A 80 -10.16 -2.73 -14.15
N ILE A 81 -11.41 -2.34 -14.33
CA ILE A 81 -12.13 -2.46 -15.59
C ILE A 81 -12.10 -1.13 -16.33
N LEU A 82 -11.63 -1.17 -17.56
CA LEU A 82 -11.65 -0.06 -18.49
C LEU A 82 -12.82 -0.26 -19.45
N THR A 83 -13.80 0.65 -19.45
CA THR A 83 -15.00 0.50 -20.27
C THR A 83 -15.52 1.83 -20.82
N ASN A 84 -16.19 1.78 -21.96
CA ASN A 84 -16.99 2.88 -22.49
C ASN A 84 -18.49 2.70 -22.20
N ASP A 85 -18.89 1.60 -21.54
CA ASP A 85 -20.29 1.31 -21.18
C ASP A 85 -20.65 1.94 -19.84
N GLN A 86 -21.56 2.91 -19.89
CA GLN A 86 -22.05 3.62 -18.69
C GLN A 86 -22.80 2.71 -17.70
N SER A 87 -23.33 1.57 -18.15
CA SER A 87 -24.04 0.66 -17.26
C SER A 87 -23.14 0.00 -16.22
N LEU A 88 -21.87 -0.21 -16.55
CA LEU A 88 -20.86 -0.83 -15.68
C LEU A 88 -20.29 0.14 -14.62
N LEU A 89 -20.43 1.46 -14.82
CA LEU A 89 -19.95 2.46 -13.86
C LEU A 89 -20.65 2.39 -12.49
N ASN A 90 -21.77 1.71 -12.40
CA ASN A 90 -22.53 1.54 -11.16
C ASN A 90 -22.19 0.25 -10.39
N GLU A 91 -21.30 -0.58 -10.89
CA GLU A 91 -20.89 -1.80 -10.18
C GLU A 91 -19.96 -1.46 -9.01
N LYS A 92 -20.40 -1.77 -7.79
CA LYS A 92 -19.75 -1.37 -6.52
C LYS A 92 -18.51 -2.18 -6.15
N ASN A 93 -18.14 -3.21 -6.90
CA ASN A 93 -17.17 -4.22 -6.46
C ASN A 93 -15.84 -4.19 -7.21
N VAL A 94 -15.71 -3.38 -8.24
CA VAL A 94 -14.49 -3.25 -9.04
C VAL A 94 -14.27 -1.79 -9.39
N ASP A 95 -13.02 -1.34 -9.40
CA ASP A 95 -12.69 -0.02 -9.87
C ASP A 95 -12.92 0.05 -11.38
N VAL A 96 -13.87 0.87 -11.80
CA VAL A 96 -14.23 1.06 -13.20
C VAL A 96 -13.75 2.42 -13.67
N ILE A 97 -12.91 2.45 -14.68
CA ILE A 97 -12.46 3.66 -15.35
C ILE A 97 -13.17 3.76 -16.69
N GLN A 98 -13.89 4.86 -16.87
CA GLN A 98 -14.47 5.17 -18.16
C GLN A 98 -13.38 5.72 -19.10
N PHE A 99 -13.34 5.21 -20.32
CA PHE A 99 -12.52 5.77 -21.38
C PHE A 99 -13.34 6.01 -22.64
N THR A 100 -12.90 6.98 -23.43
CA THR A 100 -13.56 7.30 -24.71
C THR A 100 -12.74 6.76 -25.88
N ASP A 101 -13.43 6.48 -26.98
CA ASP A 101 -12.78 5.98 -28.20
C ASP A 101 -11.78 6.95 -28.83
N THR A 102 -11.79 8.21 -28.39
CA THR A 102 -10.90 9.26 -28.87
C THR A 102 -9.61 9.39 -28.05
N GLU A 103 -9.52 8.73 -26.89
CA GLU A 103 -8.33 8.80 -26.03
C GLU A 103 -7.25 7.84 -26.55
N GLU A 104 -6.03 8.35 -26.72
CA GLU A 104 -4.87 7.56 -27.16
C GLU A 104 -4.30 6.69 -26.03
N PHE A 105 -4.46 7.10 -24.78
CA PHE A 105 -3.97 6.40 -23.59
C PHE A 105 -4.92 6.58 -22.42
N ILE A 106 -4.85 5.64 -21.49
CA ILE A 106 -5.55 5.69 -20.22
C ILE A 106 -4.52 5.88 -19.12
N ASP A 107 -4.73 6.84 -18.24
CA ASP A 107 -3.83 7.12 -17.12
C ASP A 107 -4.31 6.41 -15.85
N LEU A 108 -3.52 5.44 -15.39
CA LEU A 108 -3.75 4.69 -14.16
C LEU A 108 -3.05 5.30 -12.94
N SER A 109 -2.42 6.47 -13.06
CA SER A 109 -1.63 7.06 -11.98
C SER A 109 -2.44 7.29 -10.71
N SER A 110 -3.69 7.74 -10.83
CA SER A 110 -4.58 7.95 -9.66
C SER A 110 -4.91 6.65 -8.94
N VAL A 111 -5.24 5.59 -9.67
CA VAL A 111 -5.54 4.29 -9.07
C VAL A 111 -4.31 3.69 -8.39
N ILE A 112 -3.15 3.78 -9.03
CA ILE A 112 -1.89 3.29 -8.46
C ILE A 112 -1.51 4.07 -7.21
N HIS A 113 -1.69 5.38 -7.23
CA HIS A 113 -1.52 6.25 -6.06
C HIS A 113 -2.39 5.77 -4.89
N ASP A 114 -3.68 5.59 -5.10
CA ASP A 114 -4.61 5.19 -4.06
C ASP A 114 -4.29 3.78 -3.53
N LEU A 115 -3.96 2.83 -4.40
CA LEU A 115 -3.56 1.49 -4.01
C LEU A 115 -2.30 1.47 -3.15
N VAL A 116 -1.29 2.28 -3.49
CA VAL A 116 -0.05 2.36 -2.71
C VAL A 116 -0.30 2.97 -1.33
N LEU A 117 -1.12 4.01 -1.23
CA LEU A 117 -1.46 4.62 0.06
C LEU A 117 -2.33 3.71 0.94
N LEU A 118 -3.23 2.94 0.35
CA LEU A 118 -4.09 2.00 1.09
C LEU A 118 -3.31 0.83 1.71
N GLU A 119 -2.18 0.45 1.10
CA GLU A 119 -1.32 -0.62 1.63
C GLU A 119 -0.41 -0.16 2.79
N GLU A 120 -0.38 1.14 3.10
CA GLU A 120 0.39 1.63 4.25
C GLU A 120 -0.12 0.97 5.54
N PRO A 121 0.72 0.20 6.27
CA PRO A 121 0.24 -0.54 7.42
C PRO A 121 -0.09 0.39 8.59
N ILE A 122 -1.25 0.20 9.22
CA ILE A 122 -1.67 0.92 10.44
C ILE A 122 -0.61 0.78 11.55
N LYS A 123 0.13 -0.32 11.58
CA LYS A 123 1.19 -0.59 12.55
C LYS A 123 2.47 -0.98 11.86
N ARG A 124 3.45 -0.11 11.92
CA ARG A 124 4.77 -0.30 11.30
C ARG A 124 5.71 -1.00 12.26
N LEU A 125 6.15 -2.20 11.93
CA LEU A 125 7.04 -3.01 12.77
C LEU A 125 8.24 -3.47 11.97
N CYS A 126 9.45 -3.20 12.47
CA CYS A 126 10.68 -3.67 11.84
C CYS A 126 10.78 -5.22 11.77
N LYS A 127 10.10 -5.91 12.69
CA LYS A 127 9.92 -7.37 12.69
C LYS A 127 8.74 -7.74 13.60
N LYS A 128 8.06 -8.85 13.30
CA LYS A 128 6.91 -9.34 14.07
C LYS A 128 7.23 -9.55 15.57
N SER A 129 8.47 -9.99 15.87
CA SER A 129 8.97 -10.24 17.23
C SER A 129 9.63 -9.01 17.88
N CYS A 130 9.41 -7.79 17.38
CA CYS A 130 10.01 -6.59 17.94
C CYS A 130 9.62 -6.39 19.40
N LYS A 131 10.61 -6.30 20.29
CA LYS A 131 10.42 -6.11 21.74
C LYS A 131 10.18 -4.65 22.12
N GLY A 132 10.46 -3.72 21.21
CA GLY A 132 10.29 -2.28 21.47
C GLY A 132 11.37 -1.66 22.34
N LEU A 133 11.02 -0.50 22.93
CA LEU A 133 11.86 0.23 23.89
C LEU A 133 11.45 -0.14 25.32
N CYS A 134 12.40 -0.11 26.23
CA CYS A 134 12.12 -0.22 27.65
C CYS A 134 11.28 0.99 28.12
N PRO A 135 10.12 0.81 28.76
CA PRO A 135 9.28 1.91 29.20
C PRO A 135 9.90 2.78 30.31
N ALA A 136 10.93 2.26 31.03
CA ALA A 136 11.58 2.98 32.12
C ALA A 136 12.81 3.77 31.65
N CYS A 137 13.64 3.20 30.75
CA CYS A 137 14.92 3.84 30.38
C CYS A 137 15.08 4.09 28.88
N GLY A 138 14.10 3.72 28.04
CA GLY A 138 14.14 3.95 26.59
C GLY A 138 15.13 3.08 25.82
N LYS A 139 15.84 2.14 26.44
CA LYS A 139 16.75 1.24 25.72
C LYS A 139 16.01 0.32 24.74
N ASN A 140 16.60 0.10 23.59
CA ASN A 140 16.08 -0.83 22.60
C ASN A 140 16.24 -2.29 23.08
N LEU A 141 15.13 -2.93 23.42
CA LEU A 141 15.10 -4.30 23.96
C LEU A 141 15.39 -5.38 22.88
N ASN A 142 15.52 -4.99 21.62
CA ASN A 142 15.97 -5.91 20.58
C ASN A 142 17.50 -6.08 20.54
N GLU A 143 18.24 -5.06 21.05
CA GLU A 143 19.71 -5.00 21.00
C GLU A 143 20.33 -5.28 22.36
N THR A 144 19.67 -4.81 23.43
CA THR A 144 20.22 -4.92 24.79
C THR A 144 19.18 -5.43 25.78
N THR A 145 19.65 -6.13 26.81
CA THR A 145 18.82 -6.47 27.95
C THR A 145 18.75 -5.28 28.92
N CYS A 146 17.59 -5.09 29.55
CA CYS A 146 17.38 -4.04 30.54
C CYS A 146 17.08 -4.67 31.89
N THR A 147 17.72 -4.15 32.94
CA THR A 147 17.50 -4.58 34.34
C THR A 147 16.54 -3.65 35.11
N CYS A 148 15.90 -2.72 34.43
CA CYS A 148 14.91 -1.85 35.05
C CYS A 148 13.71 -2.65 35.55
N THR A 149 13.38 -2.53 36.81
CA THR A 149 12.10 -2.98 37.35
C THR A 149 11.02 -2.02 36.90
N VAL A 150 10.07 -2.50 36.12
CA VAL A 150 8.87 -1.72 35.80
C VAL A 150 8.10 -1.58 37.11
N SER A 151 8.13 -0.40 37.74
CA SER A 151 7.25 -0.14 38.89
C SER A 151 5.82 -0.28 38.35
N GLU A 152 5.03 -1.15 38.96
CA GLU A 152 3.60 -1.20 38.72
C GLU A 152 3.01 0.15 39.15
N HIS A 153 2.96 1.09 38.21
CA HIS A 153 2.16 2.28 38.45
C HIS A 153 0.71 1.83 38.55
N ARG A 154 0.08 2.10 39.68
CA ARG A 154 -1.38 1.92 39.85
C ARG A 154 -2.02 2.56 38.60
N SER A 155 -2.63 1.70 37.79
CA SER A 155 -3.29 2.15 36.57
C SER A 155 -4.41 3.12 37.00
N ARG A 156 -4.51 4.29 36.36
CA ARG A 156 -5.66 5.18 36.53
C ARG A 156 -6.99 4.47 36.24
N TRP A 157 -6.91 3.34 35.57
CA TRP A 157 -8.04 2.49 35.16
C TRP A 157 -8.36 1.37 36.15
N ASP A 158 -7.64 1.27 37.30
CA ASP A 158 -7.92 0.21 38.27
C ASP A 158 -9.34 0.31 38.85
N ALA A 159 -9.90 1.52 38.88
CA ALA A 159 -11.29 1.73 39.29
C ALA A 159 -12.32 1.03 38.36
N LEU A 160 -11.96 0.84 37.07
CA LEU A 160 -12.84 0.18 36.09
C LEU A 160 -12.90 -1.33 36.26
N LYS A 161 -11.93 -1.95 36.94
CA LYS A 161 -11.93 -3.39 37.23
C LYS A 161 -13.12 -3.80 38.13
N ASN A 162 -13.67 -2.84 38.87
CA ASN A 162 -14.79 -3.06 39.79
C ASN A 162 -16.18 -2.82 39.14
N LEU A 163 -16.23 -2.47 37.86
CA LEU A 163 -17.50 -2.22 37.16
C LEU A 163 -18.13 -3.48 36.54
N ASN A 164 -17.46 -4.64 36.62
CA ASN A 164 -17.95 -5.91 36.09
C ASN A 164 -18.69 -6.75 37.15
N ASN A 165 -19.65 -6.14 37.86
CA ASN A 165 -20.64 -6.85 38.66
C ASN A 165 -22.03 -6.39 38.27
#